data_372fb9fea354b339314735508fe8baf4
#
_entry.id   372fb9fea354b339314735508fe8baf4
#
_cell.length_a   1.000
_cell.length_b   1.000
_cell.length_c   1.000
_cell.angle_alpha   90.00
_cell.angle_beta   90.00
_cell.angle_gamma   90.00
#
_symmetry.space_group_name_H-M   'P 1'
#
loop_
_entity.id
_entity.type
_entity.pdbx_description
1 polymer ?
#
loop_
_entity_poly.entity_id
_entity_poly.type
_entity_poly.pdbx_seq_one_letter_code
_entity_poly.pdbx_strand_id
1 'polypeptide(L)'
;MIFTVEGNIGSGKTTLIGQLKSLKFNKPHIVVFEQVDEWSSLKDNQGQDILSLFYKDKQKYSYIFQSYVLFSRLHHLLETIKNNPNHIIICERCHLTDLYVFAKSLHDLKDLSDIEWTVYNMWHQKLRDMLDIKLTGCIFVNTSPEVCLSRLNKRNRKGENGIPLDYLELLHKKHCEWLIERPKQDENKKWFSMKKDFVCSVLNLDGNVDIYDYDERQKQLDLITEFVNEEIKG
;
A
#
# COMPACT_ATOMS: atom_id res chain seq x y z
N MET A 1 13.90 10.54 -0.41
CA MET A 1 12.49 10.84 -0.74
C MET A 1 11.75 9.52 -0.95
N ILE A 2 10.57 9.40 -0.38
CA ILE A 2 9.81 8.14 -0.38
C ILE A 2 8.43 8.42 -0.96
N PHE A 3 8.10 7.72 -2.02
CA PHE A 3 6.75 7.67 -2.59
C PHE A 3 6.14 6.29 -2.34
N THR A 4 4.83 6.23 -2.17
CA THR A 4 4.12 4.97 -2.00
C THR A 4 3.03 4.83 -3.07
N VAL A 5 2.83 3.60 -3.55
CA VAL A 5 1.73 3.24 -4.45
C VAL A 5 0.69 2.46 -3.64
N GLU A 6 -0.45 3.08 -3.45
CA GLU A 6 -1.54 2.59 -2.60
C GLU A 6 -2.74 2.12 -3.42
N GLY A 7 -3.60 1.33 -2.82
CA GLY A 7 -4.83 0.84 -3.43
C GLY A 7 -5.21 -0.56 -2.95
N ASN A 8 -6.39 -1.01 -3.33
CA ASN A 8 -6.99 -2.26 -2.88
C ASN A 8 -6.20 -3.51 -3.33
N ILE A 9 -6.52 -4.68 -2.78
CA ILE A 9 -6.06 -5.97 -3.31
C ILE A 9 -6.65 -6.12 -4.71
N GLY A 10 -5.81 -6.46 -5.71
CA GLY A 10 -6.26 -6.56 -7.11
C GLY A 10 -6.40 -5.23 -7.86
N SER A 11 -6.05 -4.07 -7.26
CA SER A 11 -6.20 -2.76 -7.91
C SER A 11 -5.23 -2.51 -9.09
N GLY A 12 -4.18 -3.33 -9.26
CA GLY A 12 -3.21 -3.17 -10.34
C GLY A 12 -1.90 -2.47 -9.92
N LYS A 13 -1.66 -2.23 -8.63
CA LYS A 13 -0.44 -1.59 -8.11
C LYS A 13 0.85 -2.24 -8.58
N THR A 14 0.97 -3.55 -8.44
CA THR A 14 2.17 -4.31 -8.81
C THR A 14 2.51 -4.13 -10.29
N THR A 15 1.49 -4.11 -11.15
CA THR A 15 1.64 -3.85 -12.59
C THR A 15 2.14 -2.42 -12.83
N LEU A 16 1.53 -1.43 -12.16
CA LEU A 16 1.94 -0.04 -12.25
C LEU A 16 3.40 0.13 -11.80
N ILE A 17 3.75 -0.38 -10.63
CA ILE A 17 5.12 -0.31 -10.09
C ILE A 17 6.14 -0.94 -11.05
N GLY A 18 5.78 -2.07 -11.68
CA GLY A 18 6.60 -2.67 -12.71
C GLY A 18 6.91 -1.73 -13.89
N GLN A 19 5.94 -0.92 -14.31
CA GLN A 19 6.11 0.08 -15.37
C GLN A 19 6.95 1.28 -14.90
N LEU A 20 6.83 1.68 -13.62
CA LEU A 20 7.60 2.79 -13.06
C LEU A 20 9.12 2.54 -13.11
N LYS A 21 9.58 1.28 -13.15
CA LYS A 21 11.01 0.94 -13.27
C LYS A 21 11.68 1.57 -14.50
N SER A 22 10.94 1.71 -15.60
CA SER A 22 11.46 2.22 -16.88
C SER A 22 11.24 3.71 -17.06
N LEU A 23 10.48 4.38 -16.18
CA LEU A 23 10.27 5.80 -16.26
C LEU A 23 11.55 6.58 -15.92
N LYS A 24 11.64 7.81 -16.41
CA LYS A 24 12.72 8.72 -16.10
C LYS A 24 12.19 9.86 -15.24
N PHE A 25 12.68 9.95 -14.02
CA PHE A 25 12.45 11.08 -13.12
C PHE A 25 13.70 11.98 -13.08
N ASN A 26 13.57 13.17 -12.49
CA ASN A 26 14.67 14.13 -12.35
C ASN A 26 15.79 13.63 -11.40
N LYS A 27 15.56 12.53 -10.69
CA LYS A 27 16.54 11.83 -9.85
C LYS A 27 16.48 10.33 -10.13
N PRO A 28 17.59 9.61 -9.90
CA PRO A 28 17.55 8.14 -9.96
C PRO A 28 16.54 7.59 -8.94
N HIS A 29 15.91 6.49 -9.27
CA HIS A 29 14.87 5.90 -8.43
C HIS A 29 15.02 4.38 -8.33
N ILE A 30 14.43 3.83 -7.27
CA ILE A 30 14.31 2.40 -7.04
C ILE A 30 12.85 2.09 -6.72
N VAL A 31 12.32 1.02 -7.30
CA VAL A 31 11.00 0.51 -6.96
C VAL A 31 11.12 -0.68 -6.02
N VAL A 32 10.27 -0.71 -5.00
CA VAL A 32 10.23 -1.74 -3.97
C VAL A 32 8.86 -2.39 -4.02
N PHE A 33 8.82 -3.67 -4.38
CA PHE A 33 7.59 -4.46 -4.40
C PHE A 33 7.22 -4.93 -2.99
N GLU A 34 5.95 -5.28 -2.82
CA GLU A 34 5.47 -5.92 -1.60
C GLU A 34 6.09 -7.32 -1.45
N GLN A 35 6.55 -7.66 -0.23
CA GLN A 35 7.34 -8.87 0.06
C GLN A 35 6.46 -10.11 0.28
N VAL A 36 5.46 -10.34 -0.57
CA VAL A 36 4.52 -11.47 -0.42
C VAL A 36 5.21 -12.83 -0.44
N ASP A 37 6.29 -12.96 -1.21
CA ASP A 37 7.07 -14.20 -1.30
C ASP A 37 7.82 -14.48 0.02
N GLU A 38 8.33 -13.44 0.70
CA GLU A 38 8.95 -13.55 2.02
C GLU A 38 7.92 -14.03 3.05
N TRP A 39 6.71 -13.44 3.05
CA TRP A 39 5.65 -13.87 3.95
C TRP A 39 5.22 -15.30 3.70
N SER A 40 5.15 -15.72 2.45
CA SER A 40 4.82 -17.09 2.06
C SER A 40 5.95 -18.10 2.37
N SER A 41 7.16 -17.62 2.64
CA SER A 41 8.28 -18.47 3.06
C SER A 41 8.24 -18.85 4.54
N LEU A 42 7.57 -18.03 5.37
CA LEU A 42 7.42 -18.30 6.81
C LEU A 42 6.34 -19.36 7.02
N LYS A 43 6.77 -20.56 7.42
CA LYS A 43 5.92 -21.75 7.55
C LYS A 43 5.90 -22.29 8.97
N ASP A 44 4.77 -22.85 9.36
CA ASP A 44 4.65 -23.64 10.58
C ASP A 44 5.26 -25.04 10.42
N ASN A 45 5.22 -25.84 11.49
CA ASN A 45 5.74 -27.20 11.49
C ASN A 45 4.97 -28.19 10.55
N GLN A 46 3.82 -27.77 10.03
CA GLN A 46 3.00 -28.50 9.07
C GLN A 46 3.22 -28.03 7.62
N GLY A 47 4.11 -27.05 7.42
CA GLY A 47 4.42 -26.47 6.11
C GLY A 47 3.39 -25.47 5.60
N GLN A 48 2.44 -25.01 6.45
CA GLN A 48 1.48 -23.96 6.10
C GLN A 48 2.13 -22.59 6.27
N ASP A 49 2.08 -21.76 5.25
CA ASP A 49 2.62 -20.40 5.31
C ASP A 49 1.70 -19.45 6.11
N ILE A 50 2.29 -18.37 6.64
CA ILE A 50 1.59 -17.41 7.52
C ILE A 50 0.42 -16.72 6.82
N LEU A 51 0.50 -16.46 5.51
CA LEU A 51 -0.58 -15.85 4.74
C LEU A 51 -1.77 -16.81 4.60
N SER A 52 -1.50 -18.09 4.32
CA SER A 52 -2.52 -19.15 4.27
C SER A 52 -3.18 -19.36 5.64
N LEU A 53 -2.40 -19.35 6.73
CA LEU A 53 -2.91 -19.44 8.09
C LEU A 53 -3.80 -18.25 8.44
N PHE A 54 -3.41 -17.04 8.07
CA PHE A 54 -4.19 -15.82 8.27
C PHE A 54 -5.56 -15.90 7.58
N TYR A 55 -5.62 -16.29 6.30
CA TYR A 55 -6.90 -16.41 5.61
C TYR A 55 -7.78 -17.55 6.13
N LYS A 56 -7.17 -18.60 6.68
CA LYS A 56 -7.88 -19.74 7.25
C LYS A 56 -8.54 -19.44 8.60
N ASP A 57 -7.86 -18.66 9.45
CA ASP A 57 -8.33 -18.31 10.81
C ASP A 57 -7.83 -16.91 11.18
N LYS A 58 -8.61 -15.90 10.76
CA LYS A 58 -8.27 -14.51 10.95
C LYS A 58 -8.19 -14.14 12.44
N GLN A 59 -9.11 -14.61 13.27
CA GLN A 59 -9.11 -14.28 14.71
C GLN A 59 -7.81 -14.72 15.40
N LYS A 60 -7.28 -15.88 15.01
CA LYS A 60 -6.05 -16.40 15.58
C LYS A 60 -4.78 -15.75 15.03
N TYR A 61 -4.76 -15.43 13.75
CA TYR A 61 -3.51 -15.08 13.07
C TYR A 61 -3.42 -13.60 12.66
N SER A 62 -4.47 -12.79 12.78
CA SER A 62 -4.45 -11.39 12.36
C SER A 62 -3.36 -10.57 13.03
N TYR A 63 -3.26 -10.64 14.36
CA TYR A 63 -2.25 -9.88 15.09
C TYR A 63 -0.83 -10.30 14.71
N ILE A 64 -0.59 -11.60 14.64
CA ILE A 64 0.74 -12.14 14.29
C ILE A 64 1.11 -11.72 12.87
N PHE A 65 0.19 -11.90 11.93
CA PHE A 65 0.41 -11.58 10.52
C PHE A 65 0.64 -10.08 10.31
N GLN A 66 -0.23 -9.23 10.84
CA GLN A 66 -0.10 -7.77 10.70
C GLN A 66 1.18 -7.23 11.36
N SER A 67 1.57 -7.78 12.50
CA SER A 67 2.84 -7.41 13.15
C SER A 67 4.03 -7.80 12.29
N TYR A 68 4.04 -9.01 11.72
CA TYR A 68 5.10 -9.47 10.83
C TYR A 68 5.19 -8.63 9.55
N VAL A 69 4.06 -8.35 8.91
CA VAL A 69 3.99 -7.48 7.71
C VAL A 69 4.56 -6.11 8.00
N LEU A 70 4.15 -5.47 9.11
CA LEU A 70 4.66 -4.16 9.51
C LEU A 70 6.19 -4.16 9.67
N PHE A 71 6.73 -5.11 10.43
CA PHE A 71 8.18 -5.18 10.68
C PHE A 71 8.98 -5.51 9.44
N SER A 72 8.56 -6.49 8.63
CA SER A 72 9.25 -6.86 7.40
C SER A 72 9.26 -5.72 6.37
N ARG A 73 8.13 -5.02 6.22
CA ARG A 73 8.02 -3.84 5.34
C ARG A 73 8.95 -2.72 5.77
N LEU A 74 8.94 -2.37 7.06
CA LEU A 74 9.82 -1.33 7.60
C LEU A 74 11.29 -1.71 7.47
N HIS A 75 11.66 -2.94 7.80
CA HIS A 75 13.02 -3.43 7.66
C HIS A 75 13.51 -3.30 6.20
N HIS A 76 12.72 -3.80 5.25
CA HIS A 76 13.07 -3.74 3.84
C HIS A 76 13.19 -2.31 3.31
N LEU A 77 12.28 -1.42 3.72
CA LEU A 77 12.35 0.00 3.37
C LEU A 77 13.62 0.66 3.92
N LEU A 78 13.97 0.43 5.18
CA LEU A 78 15.16 1.00 5.82
C LEU A 78 16.45 0.52 5.16
N GLU A 79 16.56 -0.79 4.86
CA GLU A 79 17.70 -1.34 4.14
C GLU A 79 17.81 -0.72 2.72
N THR A 80 16.68 -0.53 2.04
CA THR A 80 16.67 0.10 0.72
C THR A 80 17.15 1.56 0.79
N ILE A 81 16.66 2.34 1.78
CA ILE A 81 17.11 3.73 1.99
C ILE A 81 18.60 3.77 2.28
N LYS A 82 19.08 2.95 3.19
CA LYS A 82 20.49 2.88 3.60
C LYS A 82 21.43 2.58 2.41
N ASN A 83 21.02 1.64 1.56
CA ASN A 83 21.82 1.22 0.41
C ASN A 83 21.72 2.19 -0.78
N ASN A 84 20.74 3.10 -0.77
CA ASN A 84 20.44 3.99 -1.90
C ASN A 84 20.13 5.43 -1.43
N PRO A 85 21.05 6.11 -0.73
CA PRO A 85 20.78 7.37 -0.03
C PRO A 85 20.38 8.53 -0.96
N ASN A 86 20.76 8.46 -2.25
CA ASN A 86 20.50 9.51 -3.24
C ASN A 86 19.36 9.20 -4.21
N HIS A 87 18.67 8.07 -4.02
CA HIS A 87 17.58 7.63 -4.88
C HIS A 87 16.22 8.05 -4.33
N ILE A 88 15.26 8.21 -5.24
CA ILE A 88 13.85 8.17 -4.90
C ILE A 88 13.48 6.71 -4.65
N ILE A 89 12.79 6.45 -3.56
CA ILE A 89 12.24 5.12 -3.28
C ILE A 89 10.73 5.16 -3.58
N ILE A 90 10.28 4.28 -4.47
CA ILE A 90 8.85 4.12 -4.78
C ILE A 90 8.45 2.73 -4.32
N CYS A 91 7.67 2.63 -3.25
CA CYS A 91 7.30 1.35 -2.65
C CYS A 91 5.83 0.98 -2.87
N GLU A 92 5.57 -0.32 -3.02
CA GLU A 92 4.22 -0.87 -3.00
C GLU A 92 3.75 -0.93 -1.55
N ARG A 93 2.76 -0.08 -1.22
CA ARG A 93 2.24 0.15 0.13
C ARG A 93 3.29 0.74 1.09
N CYS A 94 2.82 1.15 2.24
CA CYS A 94 3.66 1.63 3.34
C CYS A 94 3.08 1.17 4.70
N HIS A 95 3.81 1.42 5.77
CA HIS A 95 3.39 1.11 7.13
C HIS A 95 2.05 1.76 7.54
N LEU A 96 1.65 2.87 6.90
CA LEU A 96 0.36 3.51 7.17
C LEU A 96 -0.80 2.73 6.55
N THR A 97 -0.59 2.05 5.41
CA THR A 97 -1.56 1.12 4.82
C THR A 97 -1.85 -0.02 5.78
N ASP A 98 -0.79 -0.56 6.41
CA ASP A 98 -0.93 -1.64 7.40
C ASP A 98 -1.81 -1.17 8.57
N LEU A 99 -1.63 0.07 9.04
CA LEU A 99 -2.40 0.64 10.16
C LEU A 99 -3.83 1.04 9.74
N TYR A 100 -3.95 1.96 8.76
CA TYR A 100 -5.22 2.63 8.46
C TYR A 100 -6.18 1.78 7.65
N VAL A 101 -5.66 0.82 6.90
CA VAL A 101 -6.47 -0.04 6.04
C VAL A 101 -6.59 -1.43 6.62
N PHE A 102 -5.51 -2.20 6.71
CA PHE A 102 -5.60 -3.62 7.03
C PHE A 102 -5.89 -3.88 8.51
N ALA A 103 -5.04 -3.43 9.42
CA ALA A 103 -5.23 -3.67 10.85
C ALA A 103 -6.52 -3.03 11.37
N LYS A 104 -6.86 -1.81 10.87
CA LYS A 104 -8.13 -1.15 11.21
C LYS A 104 -9.34 -1.94 10.72
N SER A 105 -9.31 -2.49 9.51
CA SER A 105 -10.39 -3.34 8.99
C SER A 105 -10.57 -4.61 9.81
N LEU A 106 -9.46 -5.27 10.19
CA LEU A 106 -9.50 -6.47 11.01
C LEU A 106 -10.04 -6.18 12.43
N HIS A 107 -9.71 -5.03 13.00
CA HIS A 107 -10.29 -4.60 14.27
C HIS A 107 -11.79 -4.31 14.14
N ASP A 108 -12.24 -3.64 13.08
CA ASP A 108 -13.65 -3.36 12.83
C ASP A 108 -14.47 -4.65 12.63
N LEU A 109 -13.88 -5.66 12.02
CA LEU A 109 -14.47 -7.00 11.83
C LEU A 109 -14.35 -7.91 13.06
N LYS A 110 -13.69 -7.45 14.15
CA LYS A 110 -13.41 -8.23 15.37
C LYS A 110 -12.47 -9.43 15.15
N ASP A 111 -11.71 -9.40 14.05
CA ASP A 111 -10.60 -10.33 13.80
C ASP A 111 -9.31 -9.91 14.54
N LEU A 112 -9.22 -8.66 15.02
CA LEU A 112 -8.30 -8.16 16.02
C LEU A 112 -9.09 -7.75 17.27
N SER A 113 -8.73 -8.25 18.43
CA SER A 113 -9.31 -7.84 19.71
C SER A 113 -8.90 -6.40 20.06
N ASP A 114 -9.62 -5.75 20.98
CA ASP A 114 -9.34 -4.38 21.40
C ASP A 114 -7.94 -4.24 22.01
N ILE A 115 -7.45 -5.25 22.73
CA ILE A 115 -6.11 -5.22 23.31
C ILE A 115 -5.01 -5.38 22.23
N GLU A 116 -5.20 -6.29 21.25
CA GLU A 116 -4.27 -6.45 20.14
C GLU A 116 -4.20 -5.20 19.27
N TRP A 117 -5.34 -4.57 18.99
CA TRP A 117 -5.41 -3.29 18.29
C TRP A 117 -4.68 -2.20 19.07
N THR A 118 -4.86 -2.13 20.40
CA THR A 118 -4.17 -1.15 21.25
C THR A 118 -2.66 -1.36 21.21
N VAL A 119 -2.19 -2.60 21.36
CA VAL A 119 -0.76 -2.92 21.31
C VAL A 119 -0.18 -2.64 19.91
N TYR A 120 -0.90 -3.00 18.83
CA TYR A 120 -0.49 -2.71 17.46
C TYR A 120 -0.29 -1.21 17.21
N ASN A 121 -1.24 -0.37 17.66
CA ASN A 121 -1.13 1.08 17.55
C ASN A 121 0.06 1.64 18.36
N MET A 122 0.28 1.13 19.56
CA MET A 122 1.44 1.53 20.38
C MET A 122 2.77 1.22 19.68
N TRP A 123 2.90 0.03 19.10
CA TRP A 123 4.10 -0.35 18.34
C TRP A 123 4.26 0.53 17.11
N HIS A 124 3.19 0.71 16.34
CA HIS A 124 3.21 1.54 15.14
C HIS A 124 3.65 2.98 15.45
N GLN A 125 3.10 3.58 16.54
CA GLN A 125 3.48 4.92 16.97
C GLN A 125 4.95 4.98 17.38
N LYS A 126 5.41 4.06 18.23
CA LYS A 126 6.81 4.01 18.68
C LYS A 126 7.79 3.85 17.52
N LEU A 127 7.48 2.96 16.56
CA LEU A 127 8.32 2.76 15.38
C LEU A 127 8.37 4.02 14.52
N ARG A 128 7.24 4.70 14.30
CA ARG A 128 7.19 5.97 13.57
C ARG A 128 8.05 7.03 14.23
N ASP A 129 7.95 7.18 15.57
CA ASP A 129 8.70 8.17 16.32
C ASP A 129 10.22 7.86 16.33
N MET A 130 10.59 6.58 16.33
CA MET A 130 12.00 6.13 16.31
C MET A 130 12.66 6.25 14.94
N LEU A 131 11.90 6.01 13.86
CA LEU A 131 12.46 5.86 12.52
C LEU A 131 12.38 7.13 11.68
N ASP A 132 11.59 8.12 12.10
CA ASP A 132 11.35 9.41 11.38
C ASP A 132 11.12 9.24 9.85
N ILE A 133 10.38 8.19 9.47
CA ILE A 133 10.06 7.91 8.07
C ILE A 133 9.00 8.88 7.60
N LYS A 134 9.35 9.74 6.63
CA LYS A 134 8.44 10.70 6.02
C LYS A 134 8.19 10.33 4.56
N LEU A 135 6.90 10.16 4.20
CA LEU A 135 6.52 10.00 2.80
C LEU A 135 6.53 11.37 2.13
N THR A 136 7.07 11.41 0.93
CA THR A 136 7.08 12.60 0.08
C THR A 136 5.77 12.71 -0.69
N GLY A 137 5.24 11.58 -1.19
CA GLY A 137 3.99 11.54 -1.93
C GLY A 137 3.36 10.15 -1.95
N CYS A 138 2.07 10.12 -2.23
CA CYS A 138 1.27 8.90 -2.37
C CYS A 138 0.59 8.86 -3.74
N ILE A 139 0.70 7.74 -4.44
CA ILE A 139 0.01 7.46 -5.70
C ILE A 139 -1.10 6.46 -5.38
N PHE A 140 -2.34 6.91 -5.36
CA PHE A 140 -3.49 6.09 -5.05
C PHE A 140 -4.13 5.53 -6.32
N VAL A 141 -4.01 4.21 -6.53
CA VAL A 141 -4.68 3.48 -7.62
C VAL A 141 -6.11 3.16 -7.16
N ASN A 142 -7.00 4.08 -7.43
CA ASN A 142 -8.40 4.05 -7.00
C ASN A 142 -9.21 3.16 -7.96
N THR A 143 -9.37 1.90 -7.58
CA THR A 143 -10.06 0.87 -8.38
C THR A 143 -11.30 0.41 -7.64
N SER A 144 -12.42 0.28 -8.34
CA SER A 144 -13.65 -0.23 -7.73
C SER A 144 -13.49 -1.67 -7.22
N PRO A 145 -14.19 -2.03 -6.13
CA PRO A 145 -14.11 -3.38 -5.56
C PRO A 145 -14.45 -4.50 -6.54
N GLU A 146 -15.41 -4.28 -7.44
CA GLU A 146 -15.85 -5.24 -8.45
C GLU A 146 -14.75 -5.52 -9.49
N VAL A 147 -14.05 -4.45 -9.93
CA VAL A 147 -12.91 -4.58 -10.86
C VAL A 147 -11.75 -5.29 -10.14
N CYS A 148 -11.50 -4.97 -8.88
CA CYS A 148 -10.53 -5.66 -8.05
C CYS A 148 -10.83 -7.16 -7.97
N LEU A 149 -12.07 -7.53 -7.65
CA LEU A 149 -12.52 -8.93 -7.56
C LEU A 149 -12.36 -9.67 -8.88
N SER A 150 -12.76 -9.03 -10.00
CA SER A 150 -12.58 -9.60 -11.34
C SER A 150 -11.12 -9.91 -11.65
N ARG A 151 -10.21 -8.97 -11.30
CA ARG A 151 -8.76 -9.14 -11.50
C ARG A 151 -8.17 -10.22 -10.59
N LEU A 152 -8.61 -10.33 -9.33
CA LEU A 152 -8.21 -11.38 -8.41
C LEU A 152 -8.58 -12.77 -8.93
N ASN A 153 -9.82 -12.94 -9.39
CA ASN A 153 -10.31 -14.20 -9.94
C ASN A 153 -9.50 -14.61 -11.20
N LYS A 154 -9.16 -13.67 -12.07
CA LYS A 154 -8.31 -13.92 -13.24
C LYS A 154 -6.87 -14.31 -12.86
N ARG A 155 -6.29 -13.66 -11.81
CA ARG A 155 -4.92 -13.91 -11.34
C ARG A 155 -4.77 -15.25 -10.65
N ASN A 156 -5.82 -15.70 -9.95
CA ASN A 156 -5.90 -17.01 -9.27
C ASN A 156 -4.68 -17.33 -8.38
N ARG A 157 -4.19 -16.35 -7.60
CA ARG A 157 -3.07 -16.55 -6.68
C ARG A 157 -3.50 -17.40 -5.48
N LYS A 158 -2.68 -18.41 -5.15
CA LYS A 158 -2.89 -19.25 -3.93
C LYS A 158 -2.94 -18.34 -2.69
N GLY A 159 -3.94 -18.58 -1.81
CA GLY A 159 -4.16 -17.78 -0.60
C GLY A 159 -5.09 -16.58 -0.79
N GLU A 160 -5.27 -16.08 -2.01
CA GLU A 160 -6.21 -14.98 -2.29
C GLU A 160 -7.56 -15.47 -2.87
N ASN A 161 -7.66 -16.76 -3.16
CA ASN A 161 -8.89 -17.38 -3.66
C ASN A 161 -9.97 -17.36 -2.57
N GLY A 162 -11.10 -16.72 -2.86
CA GLY A 162 -12.22 -16.62 -1.92
C GLY A 162 -12.24 -15.33 -1.10
N ILE A 163 -11.42 -14.33 -1.43
CA ILE A 163 -11.60 -12.98 -0.88
C ILE A 163 -12.96 -12.46 -1.33
N PRO A 164 -13.92 -12.22 -0.40
CA PRO A 164 -15.27 -11.82 -0.75
C PRO A 164 -15.33 -10.33 -1.12
N LEU A 165 -16.36 -9.95 -1.88
CA LEU A 165 -16.55 -8.59 -2.36
C LEU A 165 -16.69 -7.59 -1.19
N ASP A 166 -17.45 -7.94 -0.16
CA ASP A 166 -17.67 -7.08 1.01
C ASP A 166 -16.37 -6.72 1.75
N TYR A 167 -15.40 -7.63 1.77
CA TYR A 167 -14.07 -7.32 2.31
C TYR A 167 -13.31 -6.33 1.42
N LEU A 168 -13.40 -6.46 0.10
CA LEU A 168 -12.81 -5.48 -0.84
C LEU A 168 -13.49 -4.12 -0.74
N GLU A 169 -14.82 -4.08 -0.54
CA GLU A 169 -15.57 -2.85 -0.28
C GLU A 169 -15.11 -2.16 1.00
N LEU A 170 -14.92 -2.93 2.07
CA LEU A 170 -14.39 -2.41 3.34
C LEU A 170 -12.99 -1.82 3.16
N LEU A 171 -12.07 -2.56 2.51
CA LEU A 171 -10.72 -2.07 2.26
C LEU A 171 -10.71 -0.82 1.36
N HIS A 172 -11.56 -0.78 0.33
CA HIS A 172 -11.73 0.39 -0.53
C HIS A 172 -12.18 1.60 0.27
N LYS A 173 -13.22 1.44 1.08
CA LYS A 173 -13.71 2.49 1.99
C LYS A 173 -12.60 3.01 2.89
N LYS A 174 -11.78 2.13 3.50
CA LYS A 174 -10.65 2.54 4.36
C LYS A 174 -9.58 3.32 3.60
N HIS A 175 -9.28 2.95 2.36
CA HIS A 175 -8.38 3.74 1.52
C HIS A 175 -8.96 5.13 1.24
N CYS A 176 -10.24 5.23 0.89
CA CYS A 176 -10.90 6.50 0.62
C CYS A 176 -10.96 7.39 1.88
N GLU A 177 -11.34 6.85 3.03
CA GLU A 177 -11.33 7.55 4.32
C GLU A 177 -9.93 8.11 4.64
N TRP A 178 -8.88 7.36 4.34
CA TRP A 178 -7.51 7.77 4.60
C TRP A 178 -6.96 8.74 3.57
N LEU A 179 -7.09 8.45 2.27
CA LEU A 179 -6.37 9.14 1.20
C LEU A 179 -7.19 10.24 0.49
N ILE A 180 -8.53 10.19 0.56
CA ILE A 180 -9.41 11.14 -0.15
C ILE A 180 -10.15 12.04 0.82
N GLU A 181 -10.79 11.50 1.87
CA GLU A 181 -11.71 12.26 2.70
C GLU A 181 -11.00 13.17 3.73
N ARG A 182 -9.75 12.85 4.09
CA ARG A 182 -8.95 13.63 5.05
C ARG A 182 -8.09 14.75 4.45
N PRO A 183 -7.74 14.73 3.17
CA PRO A 183 -6.89 15.74 2.55
C PRO A 183 -7.61 17.08 2.36
N LYS A 184 -6.86 18.20 2.39
CA LYS A 184 -7.35 19.47 1.83
C LYS A 184 -7.00 19.53 0.35
N GLN A 185 -8.01 19.80 -0.48
CA GLN A 185 -7.82 20.07 -1.89
C GLN A 185 -7.11 21.43 -2.07
N ASP A 186 -6.06 21.47 -2.85
CA ASP A 186 -5.50 22.71 -3.41
C ASP A 186 -6.08 22.85 -4.81
N GLU A 187 -6.93 23.87 -5.02
CA GLU A 187 -7.65 24.08 -6.29
C GLU A 187 -6.72 24.27 -7.50
N ASN A 188 -5.44 24.60 -7.24
CA ASN A 188 -4.44 24.81 -8.28
C ASN A 188 -3.60 23.56 -8.59
N LYS A 189 -3.79 22.45 -7.88
CA LYS A 189 -3.05 21.21 -8.08
C LYS A 189 -3.95 20.04 -8.49
N LYS A 190 -3.42 19.16 -9.33
CA LYS A 190 -4.06 17.90 -9.75
C LYS A 190 -4.07 16.82 -8.64
N TRP A 191 -3.49 17.13 -7.47
CA TRP A 191 -3.37 16.24 -6.31
C TRP A 191 -3.63 16.99 -5.01
N PHE A 192 -3.87 16.26 -3.92
CA PHE A 192 -4.28 16.77 -2.62
C PHE A 192 -3.14 16.73 -1.62
N SER A 193 -3.21 17.55 -0.57
CA SER A 193 -2.31 17.48 0.59
C SER A 193 -3.02 16.87 1.79
N MET A 194 -2.45 15.84 2.40
CA MET A 194 -2.99 15.23 3.63
C MET A 194 -2.68 16.09 4.86
N LYS A 195 -3.64 16.17 5.79
CA LYS A 195 -3.47 16.84 7.09
C LYS A 195 -3.75 15.86 8.24
N LYS A 196 -2.90 15.94 9.21
CA LYS A 196 -2.97 15.72 10.64
C LYS A 196 -1.80 14.92 11.24
N ASP A 197 -1.42 13.81 10.89
CA ASP A 197 -0.26 13.09 11.47
C ASP A 197 0.74 12.73 10.39
N PHE A 198 0.36 13.04 9.16
CA PHE A 198 1.13 12.69 8.01
C PHE A 198 0.82 13.64 6.85
N VAL A 199 1.76 14.49 6.52
CA VAL A 199 1.62 15.46 5.43
C VAL A 199 2.36 14.94 4.21
N CYS A 200 1.63 14.41 3.23
CA CYS A 200 2.17 14.19 1.90
C CYS A 200 1.10 14.52 0.85
N SER A 201 1.52 14.79 -0.36
CA SER A 201 0.63 14.95 -1.50
C SER A 201 0.08 13.60 -1.96
N VAL A 202 -1.17 13.57 -2.42
CA VAL A 202 -1.82 12.37 -2.94
C VAL A 202 -2.26 12.58 -4.39
N LEU A 203 -1.70 11.79 -5.29
CA LEU A 203 -2.15 11.66 -6.66
C LEU A 203 -3.20 10.55 -6.75
N ASN A 204 -4.44 10.90 -7.07
CA ASN A 204 -5.53 9.94 -7.24
C ASN A 204 -5.65 9.53 -8.71
N LEU A 205 -5.41 8.26 -9.02
CA LEU A 205 -5.49 7.68 -10.35
C LEU A 205 -6.73 6.80 -10.49
N ASP A 206 -7.41 6.88 -11.63
CA ASP A 206 -8.46 5.92 -11.96
C ASP A 206 -7.84 4.53 -12.25
N GLY A 207 -8.00 3.62 -11.30
CA GLY A 207 -7.51 2.26 -11.42
C GLY A 207 -8.44 1.32 -12.20
N ASN A 208 -9.61 1.78 -12.66
CA ASN A 208 -10.53 0.98 -13.49
C ASN A 208 -10.08 0.90 -14.96
N VAL A 209 -9.17 1.77 -15.37
CA VAL A 209 -8.58 1.77 -16.71
C VAL A 209 -8.03 0.39 -17.03
N ASP A 210 -8.32 -0.10 -18.24
CA ASP A 210 -7.75 -1.35 -18.73
C ASP A 210 -6.22 -1.20 -18.88
N ILE A 211 -5.49 -2.18 -18.36
CA ILE A 211 -4.01 -2.21 -18.50
C ILE A 211 -3.55 -2.32 -19.96
N TYR A 212 -4.44 -2.76 -20.85
CA TYR A 212 -4.19 -2.88 -22.28
C TYR A 212 -4.59 -1.62 -23.07
N ASP A 213 -5.25 -0.64 -22.44
CA ASP A 213 -5.47 0.67 -23.04
C ASP A 213 -4.17 1.48 -22.95
N TYR A 214 -3.41 1.44 -24.04
CA TYR A 214 -2.09 2.07 -24.10
C TYR A 214 -2.16 3.59 -23.90
N ASP A 215 -3.13 4.28 -24.48
CA ASP A 215 -3.21 5.75 -24.46
C ASP A 215 -3.58 6.25 -23.07
N GLU A 216 -4.58 5.67 -22.44
CA GLU A 216 -4.97 6.01 -21.07
C GLU A 216 -3.85 5.65 -20.06
N ARG A 217 -3.18 4.54 -20.29
CA ARG A 217 -2.06 4.13 -19.45
C ARG A 217 -0.88 5.09 -19.56
N GLN A 218 -0.54 5.54 -20.78
CA GLN A 218 0.52 6.52 -20.98
C GLN A 218 0.20 7.85 -20.30
N LYS A 219 -1.03 8.34 -20.39
CA LYS A 219 -1.48 9.55 -19.67
C LYS A 219 -1.26 9.42 -18.15
N GLN A 220 -1.57 8.26 -17.58
CA GLN A 220 -1.34 8.01 -16.15
C GLN A 220 0.16 8.04 -15.79
N LEU A 221 1.02 7.44 -16.63
CA LEU A 221 2.46 7.44 -16.42
C LEU A 221 3.06 8.86 -16.54
N ASP A 222 2.56 9.66 -17.47
CA ASP A 222 2.96 11.06 -17.64
C ASP A 222 2.55 11.89 -16.42
N LEU A 223 1.33 11.69 -15.92
CA LEU A 223 0.83 12.36 -14.71
C LEU A 223 1.63 11.96 -13.45
N ILE A 224 2.02 10.68 -13.32
CA ILE A 224 2.91 10.23 -12.24
C ILE A 224 4.27 10.90 -12.35
N THR A 225 4.81 11.01 -13.57
CA THR A 225 6.10 11.64 -13.81
C THR A 225 6.08 13.13 -13.43
N GLU A 226 5.02 13.84 -13.80
CA GLU A 226 4.77 15.23 -13.40
C GLU A 226 4.71 15.34 -11.87
N PHE A 227 3.86 14.55 -11.21
CA PHE A 227 3.70 14.53 -9.76
C PHE A 227 5.00 14.30 -9.00
N VAL A 228 5.71 13.22 -9.34
CA VAL A 228 6.97 12.87 -8.67
C VAL A 228 8.01 13.98 -8.88
N ASN A 229 8.14 14.52 -10.10
CA ASN A 229 9.11 15.56 -10.39
C ASN A 229 8.80 16.90 -9.72
N GLU A 230 7.52 17.23 -9.48
CA GLU A 230 7.14 18.42 -8.72
C GLU A 230 7.43 18.27 -7.23
N GLU A 231 7.07 17.16 -6.63
CA GLU A 231 7.31 16.89 -5.20
C GLU A 231 8.82 16.78 -4.85
N ILE A 232 9.67 16.53 -5.85
CA ILE A 232 11.12 16.51 -5.66
C ILE A 232 11.71 17.95 -5.55
N LYS A 233 11.03 18.96 -6.13
CA LYS A 233 11.51 20.35 -6.16
C LYS A 233 11.21 21.10 -4.87
N GLY A 234 10.16 20.72 -4.15
CA GLY A 234 9.72 21.31 -2.88
C GLY A 234 10.45 20.74 -1.70
#